data_d015cb71f792842a102c4b761c81995b
#
_entry.id   d015cb71f792842a102c4b761c81995b
#
_cell.length_a   1.000
_cell.length_b   1.000
_cell.length_c   1.000
_cell.angle_alpha   90.00
_cell.angle_beta   90.00
_cell.angle_gamma   90.00
#
_symmetry.space_group_name_H-M   'P 1'
#
loop_
_entity.id
_entity.type
_entity.pdbx_description
1 polymer ?
#
loop_
_entity_poly.entity_id
_entity_poly.type
_entity_poly.pdbx_seq_one_letter_code
_entity_poly.pdbx_strand_id
1 'polypeptide(L)'
;AVNGLVVPMKLLIATRNPHKLAEIRALFVLPGLTIVGADAFGGLPDVVEDGSSFQANGVKKAVTLALRARCWTLADDSGLEVEALNGEPGVQSARYAGEPPDTSANNAKLLRALESVEQRAARFVCVVALSSPGGRAQIVEGVCPGRILRESRGTKGFGYDPMFVPDGYRLSFAEMDAALKNTISHRARALQRALRTWRDVLAGDAADWPAIRKPRLPAEAEG
;
A
#
# COMPACT_ATOMS: atom_id res chain seq x y z
N ALA A 1 -1.99 -40.43 -12.11
CA ALA A 1 -1.56 -39.06 -11.80
C ALA A 1 -2.67 -38.14 -12.28
N VAL A 2 -3.47 -37.59 -11.36
CA VAL A 2 -4.51 -36.61 -11.67
C VAL A 2 -3.80 -35.28 -11.79
N ASN A 3 -3.65 -34.78 -13.01
CA ASN A 3 -3.29 -33.38 -13.24
C ASN A 3 -4.41 -32.50 -12.66
N GLY A 4 -4.31 -32.12 -11.40
CA GLY A 4 -5.17 -31.12 -10.82
C GLY A 4 -4.93 -29.83 -11.58
N LEU A 5 -5.89 -29.37 -12.36
CA LEU A 5 -5.96 -28.03 -12.88
C LEU A 5 -5.97 -27.10 -11.66
N VAL A 6 -4.82 -26.51 -11.34
CA VAL A 6 -4.74 -25.43 -10.36
C VAL A 6 -5.51 -24.28 -10.97
N VAL A 7 -6.73 -24.04 -10.50
CA VAL A 7 -7.50 -22.86 -10.90
C VAL A 7 -6.75 -21.66 -10.35
N PRO A 8 -6.29 -20.73 -11.20
CA PRO A 8 -5.51 -19.61 -10.74
C PRO A 8 -6.36 -18.76 -9.78
N MET A 9 -5.83 -18.50 -8.59
CA MET A 9 -6.47 -17.63 -7.62
C MET A 9 -6.53 -16.21 -8.18
N LYS A 10 -7.72 -15.60 -8.16
CA LYS A 10 -7.91 -14.21 -8.55
C LYS A 10 -7.73 -13.30 -7.33
N LEU A 11 -6.90 -12.28 -7.49
CA LEU A 11 -6.70 -11.22 -6.51
C LEU A 11 -7.14 -9.89 -7.10
N LEU A 12 -8.18 -9.30 -6.53
CA LEU A 12 -8.63 -7.95 -6.88
C LEU A 12 -7.70 -6.92 -6.24
N ILE A 13 -7.22 -5.99 -7.04
CA ILE A 13 -6.51 -4.81 -6.53
C ILE A 13 -7.48 -3.64 -6.45
N ALA A 14 -7.71 -3.18 -5.22
CA ALA A 14 -8.64 -2.11 -4.90
C ALA A 14 -7.99 -0.74 -5.07
N THR A 15 -7.60 -0.38 -6.28
CA THR A 15 -7.07 0.96 -6.59
C THR A 15 -7.54 1.42 -7.96
N ARG A 16 -7.81 2.73 -8.08
CA ARG A 16 -8.04 3.42 -9.36
C ARG A 16 -6.81 4.19 -9.81
N ASN A 17 -5.78 4.28 -8.98
CA ASN A 17 -4.53 4.94 -9.32
C ASN A 17 -3.71 4.02 -10.24
N PRO A 18 -3.48 4.38 -11.52
CA PRO A 18 -2.77 3.53 -12.47
C PRO A 18 -1.31 3.33 -12.09
N HIS A 19 -0.68 4.30 -11.42
CA HIS A 19 0.70 4.20 -10.95
C HIS A 19 0.82 3.16 -9.83
N LYS A 20 -0.09 3.18 -8.85
CA LYS A 20 -0.14 2.17 -7.79
C LYS A 20 -0.39 0.78 -8.37
N LEU A 21 -1.33 0.65 -9.29
CA LEU A 21 -1.63 -0.63 -9.94
C LEU A 21 -0.41 -1.19 -10.70
N ALA A 22 0.32 -0.33 -11.40
CA ALA A 22 1.54 -0.73 -12.12
C ALA A 22 2.64 -1.21 -11.15
N GLU A 23 2.89 -0.48 -10.08
CA GLU A 23 3.86 -0.88 -9.04
C GLU A 23 3.46 -2.21 -8.38
N ILE A 24 2.17 -2.40 -8.04
CA ILE A 24 1.67 -3.65 -7.44
C ILE A 24 1.85 -4.81 -8.42
N ARG A 25 1.47 -4.65 -9.68
CA ARG A 25 1.65 -5.71 -10.70
C ARG A 25 3.12 -6.10 -10.92
N ALA A 26 4.01 -5.14 -10.85
CA ALA A 26 5.45 -5.38 -11.02
C ALA A 26 6.06 -6.14 -9.82
N LEU A 27 5.54 -5.93 -8.63
CA LEU A 27 6.15 -6.42 -7.38
C LEU A 27 5.42 -7.63 -6.79
N PHE A 28 4.10 -7.74 -7.00
CA PHE A 28 3.27 -8.77 -6.39
C PHE A 28 3.07 -9.96 -7.32
N VAL A 29 4.15 -10.73 -7.52
CA VAL A 29 4.18 -11.86 -8.45
C VAL A 29 4.25 -13.17 -7.67
N LEU A 30 3.24 -14.03 -7.88
CA LEU A 30 3.19 -15.39 -7.35
C LEU A 30 2.70 -16.36 -8.44
N PRO A 31 3.30 -17.55 -8.55
CA PRO A 31 2.78 -18.61 -9.44
C PRO A 31 1.32 -18.95 -9.09
N GLY A 32 0.47 -19.04 -10.09
CA GLY A 32 -0.95 -19.36 -9.91
C GLY A 32 -1.83 -18.19 -9.43
N LEU A 33 -1.28 -16.99 -9.22
CA LEU A 33 -2.03 -15.80 -8.85
C LEU A 33 -2.31 -14.94 -10.09
N THR A 34 -3.59 -14.59 -10.29
CA THR A 34 -4.01 -13.66 -11.35
C THR A 34 -4.47 -12.35 -10.72
N ILE A 35 -3.76 -11.26 -10.99
CA ILE A 35 -4.14 -9.93 -10.54
C ILE A 35 -5.18 -9.35 -11.48
N VAL A 36 -6.32 -8.93 -10.92
CA VAL A 36 -7.42 -8.27 -11.64
C VAL A 36 -7.70 -6.89 -11.06
N GLY A 37 -8.08 -5.96 -11.92
CA GLY A 37 -8.56 -4.64 -11.51
C GLY A 37 -10.07 -4.60 -11.32
N ALA A 38 -10.59 -3.45 -10.94
CA ALA A 38 -12.03 -3.23 -10.75
C ALA A 38 -12.87 -3.49 -12.01
N ASP A 39 -12.27 -3.29 -13.19
CA ASP A 39 -12.92 -3.49 -14.50
C ASP A 39 -13.39 -4.93 -14.70
N ALA A 40 -12.69 -5.90 -14.11
CA ALA A 40 -13.06 -7.32 -14.18
C ALA A 40 -14.41 -7.64 -13.50
N PHE A 41 -14.97 -6.71 -12.75
CA PHE A 41 -16.22 -6.84 -11.99
C PHE A 41 -17.31 -5.88 -12.48
N GLY A 42 -17.19 -5.34 -13.70
CA GLY A 42 -18.15 -4.39 -14.26
C GLY A 42 -18.18 -3.01 -13.56
N GLY A 43 -17.08 -2.68 -12.90
CA GLY A 43 -16.96 -1.51 -12.05
C GLY A 43 -17.30 -1.82 -10.59
N LEU A 44 -16.53 -1.25 -9.67
CA LEU A 44 -16.75 -1.37 -8.23
C LEU A 44 -17.05 0.01 -7.65
N PRO A 45 -17.86 0.07 -6.57
CA PRO A 45 -18.19 1.34 -5.94
C PRO A 45 -16.94 2.04 -5.42
N ASP A 46 -16.99 3.37 -5.38
CA ASP A 46 -16.01 4.15 -4.64
C ASP A 46 -16.13 3.87 -3.15
N VAL A 47 -14.99 3.70 -2.51
CA VAL A 47 -14.92 3.60 -1.07
C VAL A 47 -14.38 4.91 -0.52
N VAL A 48 -15.18 5.59 0.29
CA VAL A 48 -14.78 6.85 0.94
C VAL A 48 -13.69 6.56 1.96
N GLU A 49 -12.53 7.19 1.77
CA GLU A 49 -11.37 7.08 2.66
C GLU A 49 -11.44 8.19 3.73
N ASP A 50 -12.35 8.01 4.70
CA ASP A 50 -12.62 8.93 5.82
C ASP A 50 -12.00 8.47 7.15
N GLY A 51 -11.18 7.43 7.11
CA GLY A 51 -10.49 6.92 8.28
C GLY A 51 -9.39 7.87 8.77
N SER A 52 -9.14 7.84 10.07
CA SER A 52 -8.11 8.64 10.72
C SER A 52 -6.69 8.06 10.58
N SER A 53 -6.55 6.90 9.93
CA SER A 53 -5.26 6.23 9.72
C SER A 53 -5.22 5.50 8.39
N PHE A 54 -4.01 5.26 7.87
CA PHE A 54 -3.79 4.43 6.68
C PHE A 54 -4.34 3.01 6.87
N GLN A 55 -4.21 2.45 8.09
CA GLN A 55 -4.74 1.13 8.44
C GLN A 55 -6.26 1.09 8.29
N ALA A 56 -6.96 2.07 8.84
CA ALA A 56 -8.42 2.14 8.78
C ALA A 56 -8.91 2.26 7.33
N ASN A 57 -8.31 3.13 6.54
CA ASN A 57 -8.65 3.30 5.13
C ASN A 57 -8.35 2.05 4.30
N GLY A 58 -7.17 1.46 4.46
CA GLY A 58 -6.76 0.24 3.75
C GLY A 58 -7.70 -0.93 4.04
N VAL A 59 -8.03 -1.17 5.32
CA VAL A 59 -8.96 -2.23 5.74
C VAL A 59 -10.35 -1.97 5.21
N LYS A 60 -10.89 -0.75 5.38
CA LYS A 60 -12.22 -0.37 4.87
C LYS A 60 -12.34 -0.65 3.38
N LYS A 61 -11.35 -0.25 2.60
CA LYS A 61 -11.31 -0.44 1.15
C LYS A 61 -11.24 -1.92 0.77
N ALA A 62 -10.32 -2.68 1.37
CA ALA A 62 -10.17 -4.10 1.09
C ALA A 62 -11.42 -4.90 1.42
N VAL A 63 -12.00 -4.70 2.62
CA VAL A 63 -13.19 -5.42 3.10
C VAL A 63 -14.42 -5.08 2.25
N THR A 64 -14.69 -3.80 2.02
CA THR A 64 -15.86 -3.38 1.24
C THR A 64 -15.84 -4.00 -0.16
N LEU A 65 -14.70 -3.96 -0.83
CA LEU A 65 -14.61 -4.48 -2.20
C LEU A 65 -14.53 -6.01 -2.23
N ALA A 66 -13.92 -6.65 -1.23
CA ALA A 66 -13.90 -8.12 -1.13
C ALA A 66 -15.30 -8.70 -0.98
N LEU A 67 -16.11 -8.12 -0.10
CA LEU A 67 -17.52 -8.51 0.09
C LEU A 67 -18.35 -8.32 -1.18
N ARG A 68 -18.12 -7.20 -1.87
CA ARG A 68 -18.87 -6.86 -3.09
C ARG A 68 -18.48 -7.76 -4.27
N ALA A 69 -17.20 -7.98 -4.48
CA ALA A 69 -16.67 -8.79 -5.57
C ALA A 69 -16.68 -10.29 -5.27
N ARG A 70 -16.90 -10.69 -4.01
CA ARG A 70 -16.73 -12.07 -3.52
C ARG A 70 -15.37 -12.67 -3.93
N CYS A 71 -14.33 -11.87 -3.78
CA CYS A 71 -12.98 -12.16 -4.24
C CYS A 71 -11.96 -11.70 -3.20
N TRP A 72 -10.86 -12.41 -3.08
CA TRP A 72 -9.71 -11.93 -2.32
C TRP A 72 -9.30 -10.56 -2.85
N THR A 73 -9.18 -9.59 -1.96
CA THR A 73 -8.96 -8.19 -2.34
C THR A 73 -7.81 -7.60 -1.56
N LEU A 74 -6.85 -7.06 -2.30
CA LEU A 74 -5.73 -6.30 -1.77
C LEU A 74 -5.98 -4.81 -2.00
N ALA A 75 -5.88 -4.03 -0.94
CA ALA A 75 -5.92 -2.57 -0.99
C ALA A 75 -4.65 -1.99 -0.39
N ASP A 76 -4.19 -0.88 -0.93
CA ASP A 76 -3.19 -0.05 -0.27
C ASP A 76 -3.76 1.31 0.12
N ASP A 77 -3.33 1.80 1.27
CA ASP A 77 -3.40 3.22 1.60
C ASP A 77 -2.01 3.72 1.99
N SER A 78 -1.64 4.88 1.47
CA SER A 78 -0.26 5.35 1.57
C SER A 78 -0.19 6.86 1.52
N GLY A 79 0.82 7.41 2.15
CA GLY A 79 1.06 8.84 2.16
C GLY A 79 2.42 9.21 2.71
N LEU A 80 2.65 10.51 2.71
CA LEU A 80 3.83 11.16 3.22
C LEU A 80 3.54 11.72 4.62
N GLU A 81 4.43 11.45 5.55
CA GLU A 81 4.42 12.07 6.88
C GLU A 81 5.68 12.89 7.06
N VAL A 82 5.53 14.14 7.46
CA VAL A 82 6.66 15.06 7.70
C VAL A 82 6.72 15.39 9.18
N GLU A 83 7.86 15.14 9.80
CA GLU A 83 8.03 15.27 11.25
C GLU A 83 7.76 16.68 11.75
N ALA A 84 8.34 17.69 11.09
CA ALA A 84 8.15 19.10 11.45
C ALA A 84 6.71 19.62 11.28
N LEU A 85 5.86 18.88 10.59
CA LEU A 85 4.44 19.16 10.39
C LEU A 85 3.54 18.23 11.21
N ASN A 86 4.05 17.63 12.27
CA ASN A 86 3.33 16.69 13.13
C ASN A 86 2.67 15.52 12.36
N GLY A 87 3.32 15.04 11.30
CA GLY A 87 2.84 13.95 10.46
C GLY A 87 1.99 14.37 9.26
N GLU A 88 1.69 15.66 9.10
CA GLU A 88 1.04 16.10 7.85
C GLU A 88 1.97 15.90 6.64
N PRO A 89 1.39 15.66 5.44
CA PRO A 89 -0.02 15.54 5.10
C PRO A 89 -0.70 14.23 5.55
N GLY A 90 0.05 13.17 5.88
CA GLY A 90 -0.51 11.92 6.40
C GLY A 90 -1.61 11.33 5.52
N VAL A 91 -2.75 10.95 6.09
CA VAL A 91 -3.91 10.41 5.35
C VAL A 91 -4.51 11.38 4.35
N GLN A 92 -4.19 12.67 4.44
CA GLN A 92 -4.61 13.69 3.49
C GLN A 92 -3.64 13.85 2.30
N SER A 93 -2.64 13.00 2.17
CA SER A 93 -1.57 13.16 1.16
C SER A 93 -2.09 13.39 -0.25
N ALA A 94 -3.10 12.68 -0.70
CA ALA A 94 -3.66 12.84 -2.05
C ALA A 94 -4.42 14.16 -2.24
N ARG A 95 -4.99 14.73 -1.17
CA ARG A 95 -5.85 15.93 -1.18
C ARG A 95 -5.37 17.01 -0.21
N TYR A 96 -4.07 17.09 0.01
CA TYR A 96 -3.49 18.01 0.98
C TYR A 96 -3.81 19.48 0.69
N ALA A 97 -3.89 19.87 -0.57
CA ALA A 97 -4.28 21.21 -0.99
C ALA A 97 -5.80 21.38 -1.17
N GLY A 98 -6.58 20.31 -1.06
CA GLY A 98 -8.04 20.32 -1.21
C GLY A 98 -8.56 19.36 -2.26
N GLU A 99 -9.83 19.50 -2.59
CA GLU A 99 -10.55 18.70 -3.60
C GLU A 99 -10.87 19.58 -4.83
N PRO A 100 -10.77 19.08 -6.06
CA PRO A 100 -10.28 17.75 -6.43
C PRO A 100 -8.77 17.60 -6.18
N PRO A 101 -8.25 16.35 -6.07
CA PRO A 101 -6.82 16.13 -5.85
C PRO A 101 -5.95 16.74 -6.96
N ASP A 102 -4.96 17.55 -6.56
CA ASP A 102 -4.01 18.18 -7.45
C ASP A 102 -2.59 18.02 -6.91
N THR A 103 -1.77 17.22 -7.61
CA THR A 103 -0.39 16.94 -7.21
C THR A 103 0.47 18.20 -7.16
N SER A 104 0.32 19.10 -8.12
CA SER A 104 1.10 20.34 -8.17
C SER A 104 0.75 21.27 -6.99
N ALA A 105 -0.55 21.41 -6.72
CA ALA A 105 -1.03 22.19 -5.57
C ALA A 105 -0.61 21.58 -4.24
N ASN A 106 -0.65 20.24 -4.10
CA ASN A 106 -0.18 19.53 -2.91
C ASN A 106 1.30 19.77 -2.66
N ASN A 107 2.14 19.66 -3.69
CA ASN A 107 3.58 19.89 -3.62
C ASN A 107 3.89 21.35 -3.26
N ALA A 108 3.21 22.30 -3.90
CA ALA A 108 3.37 23.73 -3.59
C ALA A 108 2.97 24.06 -2.14
N LYS A 109 1.88 23.49 -1.64
CA LYS A 109 1.46 23.65 -0.23
C LYS A 109 2.52 23.12 0.73
N LEU A 110 3.06 21.92 0.45
CA LEU A 110 4.09 21.31 1.29
C LEU A 110 5.37 22.16 1.33
N LEU A 111 5.83 22.66 0.17
CA LEU A 111 7.01 23.54 0.12
C LEU A 111 6.80 24.84 0.92
N ARG A 112 5.62 25.48 0.80
CA ARG A 112 5.28 26.67 1.60
C ARG A 112 5.27 26.36 3.10
N ALA A 113 4.67 25.25 3.52
CA ALA A 113 4.64 24.85 4.92
C ALA A 113 6.03 24.60 5.51
N LEU A 114 7.01 24.27 4.67
CA LEU A 114 8.39 23.98 5.05
C LEU A 114 9.37 25.12 4.70
N GLU A 115 8.91 26.30 4.30
CA GLU A 115 9.77 27.38 3.78
C GLU A 115 10.87 27.78 4.78
N SER A 116 10.52 27.96 6.05
CA SER A 116 11.44 28.33 7.13
C SER A 116 11.91 27.14 7.98
N VAL A 117 11.61 25.91 7.56
CA VAL A 117 11.92 24.70 8.33
C VAL A 117 13.24 24.10 7.87
N GLU A 118 14.20 23.98 8.81
CA GLU A 118 15.49 23.33 8.57
C GLU A 118 15.39 21.80 8.71
N GLN A 119 14.66 21.31 9.72
CA GLN A 119 14.46 19.88 9.96
C GLN A 119 13.39 19.35 9.02
N ARG A 120 13.82 18.69 7.97
CA ARG A 120 12.95 18.26 6.88
C ARG A 120 12.78 16.73 6.82
N ALA A 121 12.99 16.05 7.96
CA ALA A 121 12.81 14.62 8.08
C ALA A 121 11.36 14.23 7.75
N ALA A 122 11.21 13.20 6.96
CA ALA A 122 9.93 12.72 6.49
C ALA A 122 10.00 11.21 6.25
N ARG A 123 8.83 10.59 6.11
CA ARG A 123 8.74 9.19 5.69
C ARG A 123 7.53 8.97 4.82
N PHE A 124 7.68 8.14 3.82
CA PHE A 124 6.55 7.53 3.16
C PHE A 124 6.10 6.29 3.92
N VAL A 125 4.79 6.14 4.06
CA VAL A 125 4.14 4.98 4.68
C VAL A 125 3.21 4.34 3.66
N CYS A 126 3.20 3.01 3.61
CA CYS A 126 2.23 2.23 2.85
C CYS A 126 1.68 1.12 3.74
N VAL A 127 0.39 1.12 3.96
CA VAL A 127 -0.34 0.00 4.55
C VAL A 127 -0.99 -0.79 3.44
N VAL A 128 -0.73 -2.09 3.42
CA VAL A 128 -1.39 -3.04 2.52
C VAL A 128 -2.32 -3.89 3.36
N ALA A 129 -3.59 -3.91 2.98
CA ALA A 129 -4.62 -4.75 3.58
C ALA A 129 -5.04 -5.85 2.59
N LEU A 130 -5.12 -7.09 3.07
CA LEU A 130 -5.67 -8.21 2.33
C LEU A 130 -6.93 -8.69 3.02
N SER A 131 -8.05 -8.69 2.30
CA SER A 131 -9.35 -9.21 2.79
C SER A 131 -9.73 -10.48 2.07
N SER A 132 -10.18 -11.49 2.83
CA SER A 132 -10.87 -12.65 2.27
C SER A 132 -12.23 -12.25 1.68
N PRO A 133 -12.83 -13.09 0.80
CA PRO A 133 -14.19 -12.88 0.29
C PRO A 133 -15.26 -12.72 1.37
N GLY A 134 -15.01 -13.28 2.57
CA GLY A 134 -15.89 -13.17 3.74
C GLY A 134 -15.71 -11.89 4.56
N GLY A 135 -14.78 -11.00 4.19
CA GLY A 135 -14.58 -9.70 4.85
C GLY A 135 -13.64 -9.72 6.07
N ARG A 136 -12.91 -10.81 6.30
CA ARG A 136 -11.83 -10.85 7.31
C ARG A 136 -10.56 -10.31 6.70
N ALA A 137 -9.93 -9.34 7.36
CA ALA A 137 -8.75 -8.66 6.84
C ALA A 137 -7.52 -8.76 7.76
N GLN A 138 -6.36 -8.73 7.15
CA GLN A 138 -5.05 -8.54 7.80
C GLN A 138 -4.31 -7.41 7.11
N ILE A 139 -3.36 -6.81 7.81
CA ILE A 139 -2.55 -5.70 7.29
C ILE A 139 -1.05 -5.99 7.45
N VAL A 140 -0.28 -5.41 6.57
CA VAL A 140 1.17 -5.24 6.69
C VAL A 140 1.53 -3.80 6.33
N GLU A 141 2.68 -3.35 6.81
CA GLU A 141 3.14 -1.98 6.60
C GLU A 141 4.56 -1.97 6.02
N GLY A 142 4.83 -0.98 5.20
CA GLY A 142 6.16 -0.64 4.71
C GLY A 142 6.40 0.85 4.87
N VAL A 143 7.59 1.19 5.38
CA VAL A 143 8.00 2.57 5.63
C VAL A 143 9.31 2.84 4.91
N CYS A 144 9.42 4.00 4.28
CA CYS A 144 10.64 4.48 3.68
C CYS A 144 10.98 5.85 4.30
N PRO A 145 11.95 5.93 5.22
CA PRO A 145 12.40 7.19 5.79
C PRO A 145 13.24 7.99 4.79
N GLY A 146 13.27 9.28 4.96
CA GLY A 146 14.00 10.20 4.10
C GLY A 146 13.80 11.66 4.52
N ARG A 147 13.91 12.57 3.56
CA ARG A 147 13.74 13.99 3.78
C ARG A 147 13.08 14.70 2.60
N ILE A 148 12.46 15.85 2.87
CA ILE A 148 11.88 16.72 1.85
C ILE A 148 12.92 17.72 1.35
N LEU A 149 13.05 17.85 0.05
CA LEU A 149 13.89 18.84 -0.62
C LEU A 149 13.28 20.25 -0.49
N ARG A 150 14.11 21.27 -0.76
CA ARG A 150 13.66 22.66 -0.85
C ARG A 150 13.02 23.00 -2.19
N GLU A 151 13.29 22.20 -3.20
CA GLU A 151 12.74 22.32 -4.56
C GLU A 151 12.54 20.92 -5.18
N SER A 152 11.65 20.83 -6.15
CA SER A 152 11.38 19.59 -6.85
C SER A 152 12.53 19.20 -7.78
N ARG A 153 12.89 17.91 -7.81
CA ARG A 153 13.90 17.34 -8.70
C ARG A 153 13.38 16.07 -9.35
N GLY A 154 13.59 15.95 -10.66
CA GLY A 154 13.13 14.81 -11.45
C GLY A 154 11.68 14.93 -11.91
N THR A 155 11.32 14.02 -12.83
CA THR A 155 10.00 14.04 -13.50
C THR A 155 9.32 12.69 -13.53
N LYS A 156 9.96 11.66 -12.97
CA LYS A 156 9.41 10.31 -12.89
C LYS A 156 8.52 10.16 -11.66
N GLY A 157 7.79 9.05 -11.61
CA GLY A 157 6.94 8.73 -10.48
C GLY A 157 5.67 9.58 -10.41
N PHE A 158 5.17 9.81 -9.20
CA PHE A 158 3.94 10.55 -8.95
C PHE A 158 3.89 11.14 -7.54
N GLY A 159 2.92 12.00 -7.28
CA GLY A 159 2.70 12.60 -5.95
C GLY A 159 3.89 13.44 -5.49
N TYR A 160 4.42 13.13 -4.33
CA TYR A 160 5.54 13.85 -3.71
C TYR A 160 6.93 13.30 -4.10
N ASP A 161 7.00 12.36 -5.04
CA ASP A 161 8.27 11.77 -5.49
C ASP A 161 9.34 12.80 -5.88
N PRO A 162 9.02 13.94 -6.54
CA PRO A 162 10.01 14.95 -6.90
C PRO A 162 10.64 15.66 -5.70
N MET A 163 10.02 15.60 -4.55
CA MET A 163 10.49 16.31 -3.35
C MET A 163 11.08 15.40 -2.29
N PHE A 164 10.98 14.09 -2.44
CA PHE A 164 11.39 13.14 -1.43
C PHE A 164 12.69 12.42 -1.81
N VAL A 165 13.70 12.53 -0.94
CA VAL A 165 14.97 11.78 -1.06
C VAL A 165 15.00 10.74 0.07
N PRO A 166 15.02 9.44 -0.25
CA PRO A 166 15.12 8.40 0.77
C PRO A 166 16.50 8.40 1.45
N ASP A 167 16.53 7.98 2.70
CA ASP A 167 17.78 7.87 3.45
C ASP A 167 18.78 6.96 2.75
N GLY A 168 20.05 7.36 2.78
CA GLY A 168 21.14 6.65 2.09
C GLY A 168 21.29 7.00 0.61
N TYR A 169 20.41 7.83 0.06
CA TYR A 169 20.44 8.24 -1.35
C TYR A 169 20.61 9.75 -1.52
N ARG A 170 21.00 10.15 -2.73
CA ARG A 170 21.12 11.56 -3.13
C ARG A 170 20.06 11.97 -4.15
N LEU A 171 19.46 10.99 -4.83
CA LEU A 171 18.42 11.17 -5.83
C LEU A 171 17.05 11.20 -5.16
N SER A 172 16.17 12.06 -5.67
CA SER A 172 14.74 11.98 -5.33
C SER A 172 14.11 10.73 -5.96
N PHE A 173 12.95 10.32 -5.46
CA PHE A 173 12.21 9.23 -6.09
C PHE A 173 11.87 9.52 -7.56
N ALA A 174 11.69 10.79 -7.92
CA ALA A 174 11.41 11.18 -9.31
C ALA A 174 12.65 11.24 -10.21
N GLU A 175 13.86 11.19 -9.65
CA GLU A 175 15.11 11.04 -10.40
C GLU A 175 15.49 9.57 -10.60
N MET A 176 15.01 8.67 -9.71
CA MET A 176 15.30 7.24 -9.77
C MET A 176 14.58 6.56 -10.93
N ASP A 177 15.14 5.48 -11.43
CA ASP A 177 14.38 4.57 -12.29
C ASP A 177 13.41 3.70 -11.46
N ALA A 178 12.43 3.13 -12.14
CA ALA A 178 11.41 2.30 -11.50
C ALA A 178 12.01 1.05 -10.84
N ALA A 179 13.04 0.47 -11.41
CA ALA A 179 13.69 -0.72 -10.87
C ALA A 179 14.30 -0.42 -9.49
N LEU A 180 15.05 0.67 -9.34
CA LEU A 180 15.62 1.08 -8.06
C LEU A 180 14.51 1.44 -7.05
N LYS A 181 13.55 2.28 -7.43
CA LYS A 181 12.44 2.66 -6.56
C LYS A 181 11.68 1.44 -6.05
N ASN A 182 11.45 0.45 -6.89
CA ASN A 182 10.78 -0.81 -6.57
C ASN A 182 11.57 -1.73 -5.62
N THR A 183 12.80 -1.42 -5.29
CA THR A 183 13.57 -2.16 -4.27
C THR A 183 13.53 -1.51 -2.90
N ILE A 184 13.32 -0.19 -2.82
CA ILE A 184 13.52 0.58 -1.59
C ILE A 184 12.28 1.32 -1.08
N SER A 185 11.28 1.55 -1.94
CA SER A 185 10.12 2.36 -1.57
C SER A 185 9.25 1.73 -0.48
N HIS A 186 8.47 2.57 0.19
CA HIS A 186 7.47 2.16 1.17
C HIS A 186 6.53 1.06 0.65
N ARG A 187 6.01 1.22 -0.59
CA ARG A 187 5.15 0.22 -1.23
C ARG A 187 5.89 -1.06 -1.54
N ALA A 188 7.12 -0.98 -2.04
CA ALA A 188 7.94 -2.16 -2.27
C ALA A 188 8.15 -2.96 -0.98
N ARG A 189 8.48 -2.30 0.12
CA ARG A 189 8.66 -2.92 1.44
C ARG A 189 7.37 -3.55 1.96
N ALA A 190 6.22 -2.85 1.83
CA ALA A 190 4.91 -3.37 2.22
C ALA A 190 4.53 -4.61 1.40
N LEU A 191 4.68 -4.56 0.07
CA LEU A 191 4.35 -5.68 -0.82
C LEU A 191 5.26 -6.89 -0.62
N GLN A 192 6.56 -6.68 -0.39
CA GLN A 192 7.49 -7.77 -0.05
C GLN A 192 7.10 -8.43 1.28
N ARG A 193 6.69 -7.64 2.28
CA ARG A 193 6.16 -8.16 3.54
C ARG A 193 4.87 -8.94 3.33
N ALA A 194 3.95 -8.40 2.53
CA ALA A 194 2.70 -9.05 2.15
C ALA A 194 2.92 -10.42 1.49
N LEU A 195 3.82 -10.49 0.52
CA LEU A 195 4.19 -11.75 -0.14
C LEU A 195 4.75 -12.79 0.85
N ARG A 196 5.62 -12.38 1.78
CA ARG A 196 6.14 -13.30 2.80
C ARG A 196 5.06 -13.75 3.77
N THR A 197 4.19 -12.84 4.21
CA THR A 197 3.18 -13.11 5.23
C THR A 197 2.02 -13.95 4.70
N TRP A 198 1.61 -13.71 3.46
CA TRP A 198 0.37 -14.27 2.89
C TRP A 198 0.58 -15.25 1.75
N ARG A 199 1.84 -15.66 1.51
CA ARG A 199 2.20 -16.58 0.41
C ARG A 199 1.31 -17.82 0.38
N ASP A 200 1.17 -18.50 1.52
CA ASP A 200 0.45 -19.78 1.61
C ASP A 200 -1.06 -19.59 1.37
N VAL A 201 -1.62 -18.50 1.84
CA VAL A 201 -3.03 -18.16 1.60
C VAL A 201 -3.26 -17.84 0.12
N LEU A 202 -2.36 -17.07 -0.48
CA LEU A 202 -2.48 -16.62 -1.88
C LEU A 202 -2.07 -17.71 -2.89
N ALA A 203 -1.36 -18.75 -2.46
CA ALA A 203 -1.00 -19.90 -3.29
C ALA A 203 -2.02 -21.04 -3.21
N GLY A 204 -3.01 -20.96 -2.30
CA GLY A 204 -4.02 -21.99 -2.07
C GLY A 204 -5.42 -21.54 -2.48
N ASP A 205 -6.34 -22.51 -2.60
CA ASP A 205 -7.77 -22.25 -2.87
C ASP A 205 -8.55 -21.94 -1.59
N ALA A 206 -7.93 -21.25 -0.62
CA ALA A 206 -8.58 -20.93 0.64
C ALA A 206 -9.73 -19.95 0.41
N ALA A 207 -10.94 -20.33 0.82
CA ALA A 207 -12.11 -19.46 0.74
C ALA A 207 -12.09 -18.35 1.81
N ASP A 208 -11.30 -18.54 2.87
CA ASP A 208 -11.11 -17.59 3.96
C ASP A 208 -9.75 -17.82 4.65
N TRP A 209 -9.39 -16.94 5.59
CA TRP A 209 -8.19 -17.09 6.42
C TRP A 209 -8.23 -18.42 7.19
N PRO A 210 -7.10 -19.12 7.33
CA PRO A 210 -7.03 -20.29 8.18
C PRO A 210 -7.37 -19.91 9.62
N ALA A 211 -8.03 -20.83 10.34
CA ALA A 211 -8.32 -20.62 11.76
C ALA A 211 -7.02 -20.36 12.52
N ILE A 212 -7.04 -19.35 13.39
CA ILE A 212 -5.92 -19.07 14.28
C ILE A 212 -5.75 -20.29 15.18
N ARG A 213 -4.67 -21.05 15.01
CA ARG A 213 -4.32 -22.11 15.95
C ARG A 213 -4.00 -21.42 17.29
N LYS A 214 -4.85 -21.63 18.28
CA LYS A 214 -4.51 -21.23 19.65
C LYS A 214 -3.17 -21.90 20.01
N PRO A 215 -2.20 -21.18 20.57
CA PRO A 215 -1.00 -21.82 21.08
C PRO A 215 -1.42 -22.92 22.05
N ARG A 216 -0.88 -24.13 21.90
CA ARG A 216 -1.02 -25.16 22.91
C ARG A 216 -0.38 -24.60 24.17
N LEU A 217 -1.18 -24.35 25.19
CA LEU A 217 -0.65 -24.11 26.52
C LEU A 217 0.17 -25.37 26.91
N PRO A 218 1.37 -25.22 27.46
CA PRO A 218 2.10 -26.34 27.98
C PRO A 218 1.19 -27.05 28.99
N ALA A 219 1.12 -28.38 28.88
CA ALA A 219 0.40 -29.20 29.86
C ALA A 219 0.95 -28.83 31.25
N GLU A 220 0.07 -28.38 32.13
CA GLU A 220 0.43 -28.24 33.55
C GLU A 220 1.00 -29.57 33.98
N ALA A 221 2.25 -29.56 34.42
CA ALA A 221 2.87 -30.73 35.05
C ALA A 221 2.07 -31.01 36.31
N GLU A 222 1.25 -32.05 36.28
CA GLU A 222 0.66 -32.60 37.48
C GLU A 222 1.80 -33.08 38.38
N GLY A 223 2.01 -32.36 39.48
CA GLY A 223 2.87 -32.74 40.56
C GLY A 223 2.11 -33.55 41.65
#